data_94229a7e89b5ff050f1fe889b525f798
#
_entry.id   94229a7e89b5ff050f1fe889b525f798
#
_cell.length_a   1.000
_cell.length_b   1.000
_cell.length_c   1.000
_cell.angle_alpha   90.00
_cell.angle_beta   90.00
_cell.angle_gamma   90.00
#
_symmetry.space_group_name_H-M   'P 1'
#
loop_
_entity.id
_entity.type
_entity.pdbx_description
1 polymer ?
#
loop_
_entity_poly.entity_id
_entity_poly.type
_entity_poly.pdbx_seq_one_letter_code
_entity_poly.pdbx_strand_id
1 'polypeptide(L)'
;LQHFCPFLYTVSIKGSHADPAYRKAEYLMAQYPQWSYSQSRASMFDECLRKYYYHYYGAHNGWKAESADEMQVRLYRLKQLSNLYLVFGDLAHRMCESAVRSREEGKDKPREHFLEQTMRKLLNQAYMESMDQDQWRLDPKNRVMLSEMYYGDDTLNDRIATIKERASACVSHLYQTLTWEDLSRASTDILEIEKWDTMMLHDTRVYVKMDLLYRRSNGNIVIVDWKTGKEDDFSDQLMLYASYVREHYRVPLEQIELRVEYLLTGTHREFTATEEDILKVEESVGRYIAEMRSCVDDEYYNRPKDVSYFTPMPSRRACRDCNFREVCSERAV
;
A
#
# COMPACT_ATOMS: atom_id res chain seq x y z
N LEU A 1 15.30 -9.15 -1.58
CA LEU A 1 16.61 -8.48 -1.54
C LEU A 1 16.36 -7.02 -1.84
N GLN A 2 16.41 -6.20 -0.79
CA GLN A 2 16.61 -4.75 -0.73
C GLN A 2 16.00 -3.92 -1.89
N HIS A 3 14.77 -3.47 -1.72
CA HIS A 3 14.37 -2.18 -2.26
C HIS A 3 14.09 -1.24 -1.10
N PHE A 4 15.18 -0.58 -0.67
CA PHE A 4 15.14 0.61 0.13
C PHE A 4 14.29 1.66 -0.60
N CYS A 5 13.35 2.25 0.10
CA CYS A 5 12.80 3.54 -0.25
C CYS A 5 13.78 4.61 0.26
N PRO A 6 14.65 5.19 -0.59
CA PRO A 6 15.55 6.25 -0.18
C PRO A 6 14.90 7.58 -0.51
N PHE A 7 14.10 8.12 0.39
CA PHE A 7 13.69 9.51 0.28
C PHE A 7 14.28 10.34 1.41
N LEU A 8 15.60 10.57 1.30
CA LEU A 8 16.22 11.80 1.75
C LEU A 8 16.26 12.75 0.55
N TYR A 9 15.22 13.55 0.38
CA TYR A 9 15.28 14.66 -0.57
C TYR A 9 16.01 15.82 0.09
N THR A 10 17.24 16.08 -0.38
CA THR A 10 17.88 17.38 -0.26
C THR A 10 17.16 18.33 -1.20
N VAL A 11 16.30 19.17 -0.68
CA VAL A 11 15.80 20.34 -1.40
C VAL A 11 16.92 21.35 -1.52
N SER A 12 17.51 21.48 -2.70
CA SER A 12 18.44 22.55 -3.02
C SER A 12 17.67 23.84 -3.26
N ILE A 13 17.49 24.64 -2.20
CA ILE A 13 17.01 26.01 -2.33
C ILE A 13 18.23 26.89 -2.64
N LYS A 14 18.33 27.32 -3.91
CA LYS A 14 19.23 28.43 -4.26
C LYS A 14 18.58 29.73 -3.84
N GLY A 15 19.21 30.44 -2.91
CA GLY A 15 19.08 31.89 -2.69
C GLY A 15 18.29 32.32 -1.45
N SER A 16 18.99 32.50 -0.36
CA SER A 16 19.00 33.67 0.54
C SER A 16 19.83 33.33 1.78
N HIS A 17 20.60 34.32 2.27
CA HIS A 17 21.45 34.22 3.47
C HIS A 17 20.57 34.11 4.73
N ALA A 18 20.09 32.91 5.04
CA ALA A 18 19.46 32.62 6.32
C ALA A 18 20.54 32.09 7.28
N ASP A 19 20.54 32.65 8.47
CA ASP A 19 21.40 32.29 9.60
C ASP A 19 21.51 30.75 9.75
N PRO A 20 22.72 30.19 9.87
CA PRO A 20 22.91 28.75 10.12
C PRO A 20 22.18 28.25 11.38
N ALA A 21 21.98 29.10 12.38
CA ALA A 21 21.21 28.79 13.58
C ALA A 21 19.69 28.64 13.26
N TYR A 22 19.16 29.46 12.34
CA TYR A 22 17.79 29.38 11.88
C TYR A 22 17.52 28.10 11.08
N ARG A 23 18.44 27.74 10.17
CA ARG A 23 18.37 26.47 9.41
C ARG A 23 18.47 25.23 10.31
N LYS A 24 19.26 25.30 11.38
CA LYS A 24 19.40 24.20 12.35
C LYS A 24 18.13 24.07 13.21
N ALA A 25 17.49 25.19 13.56
CA ALA A 25 16.21 25.20 14.25
C ALA A 25 15.06 24.69 13.35
N GLU A 26 15.00 25.11 12.07
CA GLU A 26 14.03 24.58 11.09
C GLU A 26 14.20 23.06 10.86
N TYR A 27 15.45 22.58 10.75
CA TYR A 27 15.72 21.14 10.58
C TYR A 27 15.34 20.33 11.82
N LEU A 28 15.46 20.91 13.01
CA LEU A 28 15.02 20.30 14.26
C LEU A 28 13.51 20.38 14.46
N MET A 29 12.82 21.30 13.76
CA MET A 29 11.36 21.46 13.84
C MET A 29 10.58 20.69 12.78
N ALA A 30 11.21 20.20 11.71
CA ALA A 30 10.56 19.32 10.72
C ALA A 30 10.32 17.93 11.32
N GLN A 31 9.31 17.83 12.19
CA GLN A 31 9.02 16.61 12.94
C GLN A 31 8.39 15.54 12.05
N TYR A 32 7.58 15.92 11.07
CA TYR A 32 6.81 15.00 10.23
C TYR A 32 7.16 15.18 8.75
N PRO A 33 7.06 14.11 7.93
CA PRO A 33 7.24 14.20 6.48
C PRO A 33 6.15 15.09 5.86
N GLN A 34 6.46 15.66 4.70
CA GLN A 34 5.48 16.45 3.94
C GLN A 34 4.18 15.65 3.77
N TRP A 35 3.05 16.33 3.99
CA TRP A 35 1.73 15.72 3.88
C TRP A 35 1.45 15.29 2.42
N SER A 36 0.81 14.15 2.26
CA SER A 36 0.48 13.58 0.97
C SER A 36 -0.77 12.71 1.08
N TYR A 37 -1.42 12.47 -0.04
CA TYR A 37 -2.57 11.58 -0.13
C TYR A 37 -2.16 10.21 -0.70
N SER A 38 -2.83 9.16 -0.25
CA SER A 38 -2.91 7.85 -0.90
C SER A 38 -4.25 7.19 -0.54
N GLN A 39 -4.74 6.31 -1.40
CA GLN A 39 -5.99 5.58 -1.14
C GLN A 39 -5.94 4.78 0.16
N SER A 40 -4.81 4.15 0.46
CA SER A 40 -4.62 3.43 1.73
C SER A 40 -4.64 4.34 2.96
N ARG A 41 -4.19 5.60 2.81
CA ARG A 41 -4.27 6.60 3.88
C ARG A 41 -5.70 7.03 4.13
N ALA A 42 -6.48 7.26 3.07
CA ALA A 42 -7.90 7.59 3.17
C ALA A 42 -8.70 6.42 3.80
N SER A 43 -8.48 5.19 3.33
CA SER A 43 -9.14 4.00 3.90
C SER A 43 -8.87 3.82 5.40
N MET A 44 -7.63 4.10 5.85
CA MET A 44 -7.31 4.04 7.28
C MET A 44 -7.97 5.16 8.08
N PHE A 45 -8.11 6.34 7.48
CA PHE A 45 -8.81 7.48 8.07
C PHE A 45 -10.29 7.16 8.30
N ASP A 46 -10.95 6.57 7.32
CA ASP A 46 -12.34 6.12 7.43
C ASP A 46 -12.52 4.98 8.43
N GLU A 47 -11.55 4.07 8.48
CA GLU A 47 -11.64 2.92 9.37
C GLU A 47 -11.62 3.35 10.84
N CYS A 48 -10.69 4.25 11.23
CA CYS A 48 -10.61 4.76 12.59
C CYS A 48 -9.60 5.91 12.71
N LEU A 49 -10.07 7.10 13.12
CA LEU A 49 -9.22 8.28 13.31
C LEU A 49 -8.07 8.02 14.30
N ARG A 50 -8.31 7.29 15.40
CA ARG A 50 -7.27 6.94 16.36
C ARG A 50 -6.20 6.02 15.76
N LYS A 51 -6.59 5.03 14.94
CA LYS A 51 -5.67 4.18 14.18
C LYS A 51 -4.84 5.00 13.21
N TYR A 52 -5.48 5.93 12.49
CA TYR A 52 -4.83 6.88 11.60
C TYR A 52 -3.77 7.72 12.33
N TYR A 53 -4.11 8.32 13.50
CA TYR A 53 -3.15 9.05 14.31
C TYR A 53 -1.95 8.19 14.72
N TYR A 54 -2.20 7.02 15.28
CA TYR A 54 -1.13 6.12 15.72
C TYR A 54 -0.20 5.74 14.58
N HIS A 55 -0.76 5.48 13.39
CA HIS A 55 0.02 5.05 12.23
C HIS A 55 0.86 6.17 11.63
N TYR A 56 0.29 7.35 11.42
CA TYR A 56 0.96 8.44 10.67
C TYR A 56 1.70 9.43 11.56
N TYR A 57 1.27 9.59 12.79
CA TYR A 57 1.82 10.60 13.71
C TYR A 57 2.42 9.99 14.97
N GLY A 58 1.66 9.25 15.75
CA GLY A 58 2.13 8.69 17.02
C GLY A 58 3.33 7.75 16.91
N ALA A 59 3.42 6.97 15.82
CA ALA A 59 4.56 6.09 15.54
C ALA A 59 5.78 6.81 14.95
N HIS A 60 5.64 8.10 14.57
CA HIS A 60 6.72 8.82 13.90
C HIS A 60 7.91 9.02 14.84
N ASN A 61 9.13 8.86 14.31
CA ASN A 61 10.40 8.85 15.06
C ASN A 61 10.57 7.70 16.06
N GLY A 62 9.61 6.81 16.28
CA GLY A 62 9.73 5.66 17.17
C GLY A 62 10.85 4.65 16.81
N TRP A 63 11.46 4.78 15.63
CA TRP A 63 12.68 4.04 15.25
C TRP A 63 13.95 4.61 15.87
N LYS A 64 13.90 5.80 16.46
CA LYS A 64 15.01 6.44 17.18
C LYS A 64 14.92 6.12 18.67
N ALA A 65 15.06 4.85 19.04
CA ALA A 65 14.79 4.34 20.39
C ALA A 65 15.53 5.12 21.51
N GLU A 66 16.69 5.72 21.22
CA GLU A 66 17.47 6.49 22.20
C GLU A 66 16.84 7.87 22.53
N SER A 67 16.03 8.43 21.63
CA SER A 67 15.47 9.79 21.76
C SER A 67 13.92 9.84 21.72
N ALA A 68 13.28 8.74 21.34
CA ALA A 68 11.83 8.62 21.32
C ALA A 68 11.29 8.24 22.70
N ASP A 69 10.07 8.69 23.02
CA ASP A 69 9.40 8.20 24.22
C ASP A 69 8.95 6.74 24.04
N GLU A 70 8.67 6.08 25.16
CA GLU A 70 8.29 4.67 25.19
C GLU A 70 7.03 4.38 24.33
N MET A 71 6.05 5.28 24.35
CA MET A 71 4.83 5.13 23.55
C MET A 71 5.11 5.25 22.06
N GLN A 72 5.96 6.20 21.63
CA GLN A 72 6.37 6.32 20.22
C GLN A 72 7.07 5.05 19.72
N VAL A 73 8.01 4.50 20.52
CA VAL A 73 8.70 3.23 20.18
C VAL A 73 7.70 2.09 20.07
N ARG A 74 6.74 2.00 21.01
CA ARG A 74 5.70 0.97 21.02
C ARG A 74 4.80 1.11 19.79
N LEU A 75 4.28 2.30 19.51
CA LEU A 75 3.46 2.57 18.32
C LEU A 75 4.21 2.27 17.03
N TYR A 76 5.50 2.60 16.95
CA TYR A 76 6.31 2.27 15.78
C TYR A 76 6.41 0.76 15.56
N ARG A 77 6.64 -0.02 16.62
CA ARG A 77 6.66 -1.49 16.54
C ARG A 77 5.31 -2.04 16.11
N LEU A 78 4.22 -1.60 16.73
CA LEU A 78 2.86 -2.02 16.39
C LEU A 78 2.49 -1.69 14.93
N LYS A 79 2.94 -0.55 14.43
CA LYS A 79 2.78 -0.18 13.02
C LYS A 79 3.40 -1.20 12.05
N GLN A 80 4.47 -1.88 12.44
CA GLN A 80 5.17 -2.86 11.61
C GLN A 80 4.56 -4.28 11.67
N LEU A 81 3.56 -4.50 12.53
CA LEU A 81 2.82 -5.77 12.52
C LEU A 81 2.14 -5.97 11.18
N SER A 82 2.25 -7.17 10.65
CA SER A 82 1.51 -7.61 9.48
C SER A 82 0.52 -8.70 9.90
N ASN A 83 -0.26 -9.22 8.98
CA ASN A 83 -1.05 -10.42 9.18
C ASN A 83 -0.85 -11.38 8.02
N LEU A 84 -1.28 -12.62 8.19
CA LEU A 84 -1.03 -13.68 7.20
C LEU A 84 -1.66 -13.37 5.83
N TYR A 85 -2.82 -12.70 5.79
CA TYR A 85 -3.47 -12.31 4.53
C TYR A 85 -2.72 -11.18 3.81
N LEU A 86 -2.19 -10.20 4.56
CA LEU A 86 -1.39 -9.11 3.97
C LEU A 86 -0.06 -9.64 3.41
N VAL A 87 0.62 -10.51 4.17
CA VAL A 87 1.85 -11.17 3.70
C VAL A 87 1.57 -11.98 2.44
N PHE A 88 0.48 -12.75 2.43
CA PHE A 88 0.09 -13.53 1.25
C PHE A 88 -0.24 -12.63 0.05
N GLY A 89 -0.98 -11.54 0.25
CA GLY A 89 -1.31 -10.58 -0.81
C GLY A 89 -0.05 -9.98 -1.44
N ASP A 90 0.89 -9.48 -0.62
CA ASP A 90 2.18 -8.95 -1.09
C ASP A 90 2.97 -10.00 -1.90
N LEU A 91 3.02 -11.24 -1.42
CA LEU A 91 3.71 -12.33 -2.13
C LEU A 91 3.04 -12.67 -3.47
N ALA A 92 1.71 -12.61 -3.56
CA ALA A 92 0.98 -12.83 -4.80
C ALA A 92 1.24 -11.71 -5.82
N HIS A 93 1.25 -10.45 -5.42
CA HIS A 93 1.66 -9.33 -6.29
C HIS A 93 3.10 -9.51 -6.77
N ARG A 94 4.04 -9.85 -5.90
CA ARG A 94 5.43 -10.15 -6.29
C ARG A 94 5.56 -11.34 -7.23
N MET A 95 4.69 -12.33 -7.11
CA MET A 95 4.60 -13.45 -8.06
C MET A 95 4.16 -12.96 -9.44
N CYS A 96 3.11 -12.14 -9.53
CA CYS A 96 2.64 -11.53 -10.77
C CYS A 96 3.73 -10.65 -11.39
N GLU A 97 4.34 -9.77 -10.61
CA GLU A 97 5.47 -8.93 -11.02
C GLU A 97 6.60 -9.77 -11.62
N SER A 98 7.02 -10.84 -10.93
CA SER A 98 8.10 -11.72 -11.41
C SER A 98 7.76 -12.38 -12.74
N ALA A 99 6.51 -12.81 -12.95
CA ALA A 99 6.06 -13.40 -14.20
C ALA A 99 6.07 -12.38 -15.34
N VAL A 100 5.56 -11.17 -15.09
CA VAL A 100 5.52 -10.08 -16.08
C VAL A 100 6.93 -9.63 -16.45
N ARG A 101 7.83 -9.45 -15.48
CA ARG A 101 9.24 -9.10 -15.75
C ARG A 101 9.98 -10.17 -16.54
N SER A 102 9.73 -11.45 -16.27
CA SER A 102 10.32 -12.52 -17.08
C SER A 102 9.91 -12.41 -18.55
N ARG A 103 8.65 -12.07 -18.81
CA ARG A 103 8.14 -11.83 -20.17
C ARG A 103 8.79 -10.58 -20.79
N GLU A 104 8.89 -9.47 -20.04
CA GLU A 104 9.51 -8.22 -20.49
C GLU A 104 10.98 -8.44 -20.91
N GLU A 105 11.70 -9.26 -20.14
CA GLU A 105 13.09 -9.64 -20.42
C GLU A 105 13.26 -10.71 -21.52
N GLY A 106 12.17 -11.15 -22.14
CA GLY A 106 12.18 -12.20 -23.16
C GLY A 106 12.55 -13.60 -22.63
N LYS A 107 12.41 -13.81 -21.33
CA LYS A 107 12.63 -15.11 -20.68
C LYS A 107 11.37 -15.97 -20.68
N ASP A 108 11.56 -17.26 -20.48
CA ASP A 108 10.44 -18.16 -20.23
C ASP A 108 9.67 -17.77 -18.97
N LYS A 109 8.35 -17.90 -19.03
CA LYS A 109 7.51 -17.68 -17.85
C LYS A 109 7.89 -18.63 -16.72
N PRO A 110 7.96 -18.17 -15.47
CA PRO A 110 8.16 -19.06 -14.33
C PRO A 110 7.15 -20.20 -14.31
N ARG A 111 7.60 -21.42 -14.01
CA ARG A 111 6.69 -22.57 -13.90
C ARG A 111 5.81 -22.44 -12.64
N GLU A 112 4.54 -22.81 -12.72
CA GLU A 112 3.59 -22.76 -11.61
C GLU A 112 4.15 -23.42 -10.33
N HIS A 113 4.70 -24.61 -10.45
CA HIS A 113 5.32 -25.31 -9.33
C HIS A 113 6.44 -24.50 -8.65
N PHE A 114 7.27 -23.81 -9.43
CA PHE A 114 8.33 -22.94 -8.90
C PHE A 114 7.74 -21.74 -8.14
N LEU A 115 6.70 -21.12 -8.68
CA LEU A 115 5.99 -20.01 -8.04
C LEU A 115 5.36 -20.45 -6.71
N GLU A 116 4.67 -21.59 -6.71
CA GLU A 116 4.04 -22.16 -5.53
C GLU A 116 5.07 -22.50 -4.43
N GLN A 117 6.18 -23.15 -4.79
CA GLN A 117 7.27 -23.43 -3.86
C GLN A 117 7.89 -22.17 -3.28
N THR A 118 8.11 -21.16 -4.12
CA THR A 118 8.67 -19.88 -3.69
C THR A 118 7.73 -19.16 -2.72
N MET A 119 6.44 -19.07 -3.02
CA MET A 119 5.43 -18.49 -2.14
C MET A 119 5.38 -19.24 -0.80
N ARG A 120 5.32 -20.56 -0.83
CA ARG A 120 5.33 -21.40 0.38
C ARG A 120 6.57 -21.15 1.23
N LYS A 121 7.75 -21.07 0.59
CA LYS A 121 9.02 -20.80 1.29
C LYS A 121 8.98 -19.43 2.01
N LEU A 122 8.49 -18.40 1.33
CA LEU A 122 8.44 -17.05 1.89
C LEU A 122 7.36 -16.92 2.99
N LEU A 123 6.22 -17.60 2.85
CA LEU A 123 5.21 -17.68 3.92
C LEU A 123 5.75 -18.40 5.16
N ASN A 124 6.48 -19.50 4.98
CA ASN A 124 7.13 -20.21 6.08
C ASN A 124 8.21 -19.33 6.73
N GLN A 125 8.97 -18.58 5.95
CA GLN A 125 9.94 -17.62 6.51
C GLN A 125 9.26 -16.58 7.39
N ALA A 126 8.17 -15.96 6.92
CA ALA A 126 7.39 -15.00 7.71
C ALA A 126 6.87 -15.61 9.01
N TYR A 127 6.39 -16.85 8.97
CA TYR A 127 5.97 -17.59 10.16
C TYR A 127 7.13 -17.81 11.12
N MET A 128 8.28 -18.29 10.65
CA MET A 128 9.46 -18.55 11.49
C MET A 128 10.05 -17.27 12.10
N GLU A 129 10.08 -16.16 11.36
CA GLU A 129 10.49 -14.87 11.88
C GLU A 129 9.57 -14.40 13.01
N SER A 130 8.27 -14.66 12.89
CA SER A 130 7.26 -14.29 13.88
C SER A 130 7.30 -15.12 15.18
N MET A 131 8.06 -16.23 15.21
CA MET A 131 8.28 -17.00 16.43
C MET A 131 9.22 -16.31 17.42
N ASP A 132 10.05 -15.35 16.97
CA ASP A 132 11.03 -14.65 17.77
C ASP A 132 10.69 -13.16 17.90
N GLN A 133 9.80 -12.86 18.85
CA GLN A 133 9.38 -11.47 19.10
C GLN A 133 10.53 -10.57 19.56
N ASP A 134 11.53 -11.11 20.26
CA ASP A 134 12.63 -10.29 20.78
C ASP A 134 13.54 -9.85 19.65
N GLN A 135 13.86 -10.74 18.71
CA GLN A 135 14.61 -10.36 17.52
C GLN A 135 13.81 -9.41 16.62
N TRP A 136 12.50 -9.62 16.49
CA TRP A 136 11.67 -8.66 15.76
C TRP A 136 11.67 -7.27 16.43
N ARG A 137 11.58 -7.18 17.76
CA ARG A 137 11.62 -5.89 18.49
C ARG A 137 12.90 -5.09 18.25
N LEU A 138 14.01 -5.75 17.92
CA LEU A 138 15.28 -5.10 17.59
C LEU A 138 15.28 -4.52 16.17
N ASP A 139 14.59 -5.15 15.23
CA ASP A 139 14.53 -4.72 13.83
C ASP A 139 13.13 -4.92 13.24
N PRO A 140 12.11 -4.20 13.74
CA PRO A 140 10.71 -4.46 13.38
C PRO A 140 10.39 -4.09 11.93
N LYS A 141 11.21 -3.26 11.27
CA LYS A 141 11.01 -2.85 9.88
C LYS A 141 11.44 -3.93 8.89
N ASN A 142 12.48 -4.69 9.19
CA ASN A 142 13.08 -5.63 8.25
C ASN A 142 12.73 -7.09 8.56
N ARG A 143 12.02 -7.33 9.66
CA ARG A 143 11.51 -8.65 10.06
C ARG A 143 10.00 -8.67 10.05
N VAL A 144 9.42 -9.79 9.67
CA VAL A 144 7.97 -9.98 9.72
C VAL A 144 7.56 -10.39 11.13
N MET A 145 6.50 -9.77 11.64
CA MET A 145 5.77 -10.23 12.81
C MET A 145 4.29 -10.32 12.47
N LEU A 146 3.76 -11.52 12.48
CA LEU A 146 2.35 -11.78 12.24
C LEU A 146 1.54 -11.36 13.50
N SER A 147 0.54 -10.52 13.29
CA SER A 147 -0.34 -10.04 14.37
C SER A 147 -1.06 -11.19 15.06
N GLU A 148 -1.37 -12.26 14.33
CA GLU A 148 -1.95 -13.49 14.86
C GLU A 148 -1.04 -14.13 15.92
N MET A 149 0.27 -14.14 15.67
CA MET A 149 1.25 -14.70 16.61
C MET A 149 1.59 -13.73 17.72
N TYR A 150 1.69 -12.44 17.41
CA TYR A 150 1.97 -11.39 18.38
C TYR A 150 0.91 -11.32 19.46
N TYR A 151 -0.36 -11.45 19.07
CA TYR A 151 -1.50 -11.37 19.97
C TYR A 151 -2.04 -12.72 20.44
N GLY A 152 -1.48 -13.83 19.96
CA GLY A 152 -1.94 -15.17 20.32
C GLY A 152 -3.34 -15.50 19.80
N ASP A 153 -3.61 -15.18 18.52
CA ASP A 153 -4.91 -15.42 17.88
C ASP A 153 -5.12 -16.92 17.63
N ASP A 154 -6.21 -17.47 18.12
CA ASP A 154 -6.59 -18.87 18.00
C ASP A 154 -6.99 -19.27 16.57
N THR A 155 -7.26 -18.29 15.69
CA THR A 155 -7.63 -18.52 14.29
C THR A 155 -6.43 -18.75 13.37
N LEU A 156 -5.19 -18.70 13.87
CA LEU A 156 -3.97 -18.81 13.05
C LEU A 156 -3.96 -20.09 12.17
N ASN A 157 -4.31 -21.24 12.74
CA ASN A 157 -4.29 -22.51 11.99
C ASN A 157 -5.31 -22.53 10.84
N ASP A 158 -6.51 -21.98 11.07
CA ASP A 158 -7.53 -21.87 10.04
C ASP A 158 -7.10 -20.90 8.93
N ARG A 159 -6.46 -19.79 9.30
CA ARG A 159 -5.87 -18.85 8.32
C ARG A 159 -4.77 -19.51 7.50
N ILE A 160 -3.89 -20.31 8.11
CA ILE A 160 -2.85 -21.07 7.40
C ILE A 160 -3.47 -22.04 6.39
N ALA A 161 -4.51 -22.78 6.77
CA ALA A 161 -5.21 -23.69 5.86
C ALA A 161 -5.81 -22.92 4.67
N THR A 162 -6.52 -21.83 4.94
CA THR A 162 -7.10 -20.95 3.93
C THR A 162 -6.04 -20.39 2.97
N ILE A 163 -4.89 -19.94 3.49
CA ILE A 163 -3.81 -19.38 2.66
C ILE A 163 -3.17 -20.43 1.76
N LYS A 164 -3.03 -21.67 2.21
CA LYS A 164 -2.51 -22.77 1.37
C LYS A 164 -3.40 -23.03 0.15
N GLU A 165 -4.72 -23.05 0.36
CA GLU A 165 -5.69 -23.21 -0.72
C GLU A 165 -5.65 -22.03 -1.69
N ARG A 166 -5.64 -20.80 -1.17
CA ARG A 166 -5.54 -19.58 -1.97
C ARG A 166 -4.27 -19.49 -2.79
N ALA A 167 -3.13 -19.88 -2.21
CA ALA A 167 -1.85 -19.85 -2.89
C ALA A 167 -1.84 -20.75 -4.14
N SER A 168 -2.34 -21.98 -4.02
CA SER A 168 -2.45 -22.89 -5.15
C SER A 168 -3.41 -22.34 -6.22
N ALA A 169 -4.57 -21.82 -5.81
CA ALA A 169 -5.55 -21.23 -6.74
C ALA A 169 -4.97 -20.03 -7.49
N CYS A 170 -4.36 -19.06 -6.77
CA CYS A 170 -3.78 -17.86 -7.38
C CYS A 170 -2.66 -18.19 -8.37
N VAL A 171 -1.81 -19.17 -8.05
CA VAL A 171 -0.74 -19.62 -8.97
C VAL A 171 -1.34 -20.24 -10.23
N SER A 172 -2.33 -21.12 -10.08
CA SER A 172 -2.99 -21.79 -11.21
C SER A 172 -3.71 -20.80 -12.13
N HIS A 173 -4.37 -19.79 -11.57
CA HIS A 173 -5.13 -18.84 -12.34
C HIS A 173 -4.27 -17.74 -12.99
N LEU A 174 -3.06 -17.43 -12.50
CA LEU A 174 -2.22 -16.34 -13.03
C LEU A 174 -2.08 -16.39 -14.55
N TYR A 175 -1.74 -17.57 -15.09
CA TYR A 175 -1.51 -17.75 -16.53
C TYR A 175 -2.79 -17.98 -17.33
N GLN A 176 -3.95 -17.99 -16.68
CA GLN A 176 -5.27 -18.08 -17.28
C GLN A 176 -6.00 -16.74 -17.32
N THR A 177 -5.39 -15.67 -16.75
CA THR A 177 -5.95 -14.32 -16.76
C THR A 177 -6.01 -13.75 -18.17
N LEU A 178 -6.97 -12.88 -18.41
CA LEU A 178 -7.07 -12.12 -19.66
C LEU A 178 -5.84 -11.23 -19.88
N THR A 179 -5.29 -10.71 -18.78
CA THR A 179 -4.02 -9.95 -18.80
C THR A 179 -2.87 -10.81 -19.32
N TRP A 180 -2.76 -12.07 -18.90
CA TRP A 180 -1.71 -12.95 -19.39
C TRP A 180 -1.89 -13.32 -20.87
N GLU A 181 -3.14 -13.47 -21.33
CA GLU A 181 -3.45 -13.64 -22.74
C GLU A 181 -2.93 -12.46 -23.57
N ASP A 182 -3.22 -11.22 -23.14
CA ASP A 182 -2.71 -10.02 -23.79
C ASP A 182 -1.18 -9.97 -23.80
N LEU A 183 -0.54 -10.24 -22.66
CA LEU A 183 0.92 -10.23 -22.52
C LEU A 183 1.60 -11.31 -23.37
N SER A 184 0.90 -12.38 -23.71
CA SER A 184 1.44 -13.44 -24.58
C SER A 184 1.55 -13.02 -26.04
N ARG A 185 0.92 -11.92 -26.43
CA ARG A 185 1.02 -11.35 -27.78
C ARG A 185 2.27 -10.49 -27.89
N ALA A 186 3.07 -10.71 -28.95
CA ALA A 186 4.33 -10.00 -29.16
C ALA A 186 4.19 -8.47 -29.32
N SER A 187 2.99 -8.00 -29.68
CA SER A 187 2.68 -6.59 -29.90
C SER A 187 2.23 -5.83 -28.66
N THR A 188 2.28 -6.44 -27.48
CA THR A 188 1.96 -5.79 -26.20
C THR A 188 3.21 -5.15 -25.61
N ASP A 189 3.13 -3.86 -25.29
CA ASP A 189 4.22 -3.06 -24.72
C ASP A 189 3.96 -2.79 -23.25
N ILE A 190 4.83 -3.25 -22.36
CA ILE A 190 4.73 -3.03 -20.92
C ILE A 190 5.25 -1.63 -20.61
N LEU A 191 4.43 -0.81 -19.96
CA LEU A 191 4.75 0.57 -19.61
C LEU A 191 5.24 0.71 -18.18
N GLU A 192 4.54 0.10 -17.21
CA GLU A 192 4.88 0.17 -15.79
C GLU A 192 4.53 -1.16 -15.10
N ILE A 193 5.37 -1.58 -14.14
CA ILE A 193 5.15 -2.74 -13.28
C ILE A 193 5.46 -2.32 -11.84
N GLU A 194 4.45 -2.37 -10.94
CA GLU A 194 4.60 -2.07 -9.50
C GLU A 194 5.33 -0.73 -9.22
N LYS A 195 5.21 0.22 -10.16
CA LYS A 195 5.93 1.50 -10.11
C LYS A 195 5.21 2.48 -9.19
N TRP A 196 5.97 3.06 -8.28
CA TRP A 196 5.54 4.22 -7.51
C TRP A 196 5.67 5.49 -8.32
N ASP A 197 4.59 6.25 -8.41
CA ASP A 197 4.59 7.58 -9.00
C ASP A 197 3.68 8.54 -8.21
N THR A 198 3.63 9.80 -8.64
CA THR A 198 2.78 10.81 -8.01
C THR A 198 2.14 11.72 -9.05
N MET A 199 0.94 12.18 -8.77
CA MET A 199 0.29 13.28 -9.47
C MET A 199 -0.02 14.41 -8.51
N MET A 200 -0.28 15.60 -9.05
CA MET A 200 -0.75 16.74 -8.25
C MET A 200 -2.26 16.87 -8.41
N LEU A 201 -3.00 16.79 -7.31
CA LEU A 201 -4.43 16.98 -7.29
C LEU A 201 -4.79 17.86 -6.08
N HIS A 202 -5.57 18.92 -6.28
CA HIS A 202 -5.92 19.90 -5.23
C HIS A 202 -4.68 20.41 -4.46
N ASP A 203 -3.64 20.83 -5.18
CA ASP A 203 -2.34 21.27 -4.63
C ASP A 203 -1.69 20.28 -3.67
N THR A 204 -2.02 19.02 -3.81
CA THR A 204 -1.54 17.94 -2.96
C THR A 204 -0.89 16.86 -3.79
N ARG A 205 0.23 16.33 -3.29
CA ARG A 205 0.86 15.14 -3.86
C ARG A 205 0.02 13.91 -3.56
N VAL A 206 -0.47 13.27 -4.60
CA VAL A 206 -1.25 12.03 -4.57
C VAL A 206 -0.38 10.89 -5.06
N TYR A 207 -0.17 9.88 -4.24
CA TYR A 207 0.58 8.69 -4.63
C TYR A 207 -0.28 7.74 -5.44
N VAL A 208 0.28 7.25 -6.53
CA VAL A 208 -0.28 6.20 -7.37
C VAL A 208 0.70 5.04 -7.45
N LYS A 209 0.18 3.84 -7.41
CA LYS A 209 0.96 2.61 -7.62
C LYS A 209 0.04 1.60 -8.29
N MET A 210 0.26 1.42 -9.59
CA MET A 210 -0.45 0.42 -10.37
C MET A 210 0.33 -0.90 -10.35
N ASP A 211 -0.37 -2.01 -10.33
CA ASP A 211 0.27 -3.32 -10.36
C ASP A 211 0.90 -3.55 -11.73
N LEU A 212 0.16 -3.22 -12.80
CA LEU A 212 0.65 -3.31 -14.17
C LEU A 212 -0.05 -2.29 -15.07
N LEU A 213 0.73 -1.66 -15.93
CA LEU A 213 0.27 -0.82 -17.03
C LEU A 213 0.90 -1.30 -18.33
N TYR A 214 0.09 -1.57 -19.34
CA TYR A 214 0.59 -1.96 -20.65
C TYR A 214 -0.23 -1.38 -21.80
N ARG A 215 0.36 -1.33 -22.98
CA ARG A 215 -0.28 -0.87 -24.21
C ARG A 215 -0.47 -2.02 -25.19
N ARG A 216 -1.68 -2.15 -25.72
CA ARG A 216 -2.00 -3.08 -26.81
C ARG A 216 -1.59 -2.50 -28.17
N SER A 217 -1.48 -3.36 -29.17
CA SER A 217 -1.16 -2.97 -30.57
C SER A 217 -2.13 -1.96 -31.20
N ASN A 218 -3.38 -1.92 -30.74
CA ASN A 218 -4.38 -0.95 -31.17
C ASN A 218 -4.22 0.44 -30.53
N GLY A 219 -3.23 0.62 -29.64
CA GLY A 219 -2.94 1.85 -28.93
C GLY A 219 -3.62 1.98 -27.56
N ASN A 220 -4.60 1.12 -27.24
CA ASN A 220 -5.26 1.15 -25.93
C ASN A 220 -4.30 0.81 -24.81
N ILE A 221 -4.42 1.55 -23.71
CA ILE A 221 -3.67 1.30 -22.47
C ILE A 221 -4.58 0.55 -21.49
N VAL A 222 -4.07 -0.50 -20.91
CA VAL A 222 -4.78 -1.30 -19.90
C VAL A 222 -4.12 -1.10 -18.54
N ILE A 223 -4.90 -0.66 -17.57
CA ILE A 223 -4.53 -0.60 -16.16
C ILE A 223 -5.03 -1.89 -15.50
N VAL A 224 -4.12 -2.64 -14.91
CA VAL A 224 -4.44 -3.91 -14.23
C VAL A 224 -4.22 -3.77 -12.74
N ASP A 225 -5.14 -4.32 -11.98
CA ASP A 225 -5.06 -4.48 -10.53
C ASP A 225 -5.35 -5.95 -10.19
N TRP A 226 -4.39 -6.63 -9.55
CA TRP A 226 -4.55 -8.02 -9.13
C TRP A 226 -5.10 -8.12 -7.72
N LYS A 227 -6.14 -8.93 -7.54
CA LYS A 227 -6.77 -9.16 -6.25
C LYS A 227 -6.67 -10.63 -5.84
N THR A 228 -6.30 -10.87 -4.58
CA THR A 228 -6.19 -12.20 -3.97
C THR A 228 -7.35 -12.49 -3.01
N GLY A 229 -8.26 -11.54 -2.84
CA GLY A 229 -9.47 -11.64 -2.05
C GLY A 229 -10.68 -12.08 -2.86
N LYS A 230 -11.86 -12.00 -2.21
CA LYS A 230 -13.15 -12.10 -2.88
C LYS A 230 -13.38 -10.86 -3.73
N GLU A 231 -14.29 -10.97 -4.69
CA GLU A 231 -14.73 -9.82 -5.48
C GLU A 231 -15.28 -8.71 -4.58
N ASP A 232 -14.74 -7.51 -4.74
CA ASP A 232 -15.10 -6.31 -3.99
C ASP A 232 -15.11 -5.12 -4.95
N ASP A 233 -15.65 -3.98 -4.53
CA ASP A 233 -15.66 -2.78 -5.36
C ASP A 233 -14.37 -1.98 -5.17
N PHE A 234 -13.56 -1.91 -6.23
CA PHE A 234 -12.30 -1.16 -6.30
C PHE A 234 -12.34 -0.05 -7.36
N SER A 235 -13.53 0.35 -7.79
CA SER A 235 -13.72 1.30 -8.89
C SER A 235 -13.01 2.64 -8.64
N ASP A 236 -13.12 3.23 -7.45
CA ASP A 236 -12.53 4.53 -7.13
C ASP A 236 -11.00 4.55 -7.27
N GLN A 237 -10.32 3.48 -6.85
CA GLN A 237 -8.86 3.37 -6.99
C GLN A 237 -8.46 3.36 -8.46
N LEU A 238 -9.15 2.59 -9.28
CA LEU A 238 -8.86 2.47 -10.71
C LEU A 238 -9.25 3.74 -11.48
N MET A 239 -10.33 4.43 -11.08
CA MET A 239 -10.67 5.73 -11.65
C MET A 239 -9.60 6.78 -11.38
N LEU A 240 -9.00 6.78 -10.17
CA LEU A 240 -7.86 7.64 -9.84
C LEU A 240 -6.63 7.30 -10.70
N TYR A 241 -6.39 6.02 -10.95
CA TYR A 241 -5.32 5.59 -11.86
C TYR A 241 -5.60 5.99 -13.32
N ALA A 242 -6.86 5.95 -13.77
CA ALA A 242 -7.23 6.44 -15.09
C ALA A 242 -6.97 7.94 -15.25
N SER A 243 -7.28 8.76 -14.21
CA SER A 243 -6.93 10.18 -14.20
C SER A 243 -5.42 10.39 -14.36
N TYR A 244 -4.60 9.66 -13.59
CA TYR A 244 -3.14 9.71 -13.70
C TYR A 244 -2.66 9.31 -15.10
N VAL A 245 -3.13 8.19 -15.66
CA VAL A 245 -2.69 7.68 -16.96
C VAL A 245 -3.07 8.63 -18.09
N ARG A 246 -4.29 9.20 -18.05
CA ARG A 246 -4.74 10.22 -18.99
C ARG A 246 -3.77 11.40 -19.07
N GLU A 247 -3.39 11.94 -17.93
CA GLU A 247 -2.48 13.09 -17.87
C GLU A 247 -1.04 12.74 -18.21
N HIS A 248 -0.53 11.67 -17.65
CA HIS A 248 0.88 11.28 -17.76
C HIS A 248 1.22 10.80 -19.18
N TYR A 249 0.35 9.97 -19.78
CA TYR A 249 0.55 9.41 -21.12
C TYR A 249 -0.14 10.20 -22.22
N ARG A 250 -0.92 11.23 -21.87
CA ARG A 250 -1.66 12.10 -22.81
C ARG A 250 -2.55 11.31 -23.76
N VAL A 251 -3.28 10.37 -23.22
CA VAL A 251 -4.23 9.52 -23.96
C VAL A 251 -5.67 9.86 -23.55
N PRO A 252 -6.64 9.82 -24.49
CA PRO A 252 -8.04 10.04 -24.16
C PRO A 252 -8.59 8.86 -23.32
N LEU A 253 -9.62 9.13 -22.51
CA LEU A 253 -10.21 8.11 -21.61
C LEU A 253 -10.73 6.88 -22.35
N GLU A 254 -11.24 7.07 -23.57
CA GLU A 254 -11.75 5.99 -24.44
C GLU A 254 -10.69 4.97 -24.84
N GLN A 255 -9.40 5.31 -24.68
CA GLN A 255 -8.27 4.43 -24.93
C GLN A 255 -7.70 3.82 -23.63
N ILE A 256 -8.33 4.08 -22.48
CA ILE A 256 -7.92 3.53 -21.19
C ILE A 256 -8.93 2.47 -20.76
N GLU A 257 -8.45 1.26 -20.61
CA GLU A 257 -9.22 0.11 -20.11
C GLU A 257 -8.78 -0.17 -18.68
N LEU A 258 -9.75 -0.38 -17.79
CA LEU A 258 -9.55 -0.69 -16.39
C LEU A 258 -9.88 -2.15 -16.18
N ARG A 259 -8.97 -2.90 -15.56
CA ARG A 259 -9.14 -4.34 -15.35
C ARG A 259 -8.77 -4.74 -13.93
N VAL A 260 -9.69 -5.45 -13.28
CA VAL A 260 -9.42 -6.17 -12.04
C VAL A 260 -9.35 -7.66 -12.35
N GLU A 261 -8.24 -8.29 -11.99
CA GLU A 261 -8.06 -9.74 -12.11
C GLU A 261 -8.15 -10.39 -10.72
N TYR A 262 -9.14 -11.23 -10.50
CA TYR A 262 -9.34 -11.93 -9.23
C TYR A 262 -8.63 -13.28 -9.27
N LEU A 263 -7.39 -13.31 -8.82
CA LEU A 263 -6.55 -14.52 -8.87
C LEU A 263 -7.11 -15.69 -8.06
N LEU A 264 -7.89 -15.41 -7.00
CA LEU A 264 -8.51 -16.47 -6.20
C LEU A 264 -9.58 -17.25 -6.96
N THR A 265 -10.38 -16.57 -7.77
CA THR A 265 -11.53 -17.15 -8.49
C THR A 265 -11.25 -17.42 -9.96
N GLY A 266 -10.19 -16.83 -10.51
CA GLY A 266 -9.88 -16.86 -11.95
C GLY A 266 -10.85 -16.02 -12.78
N THR A 267 -11.55 -15.08 -12.15
CA THR A 267 -12.50 -14.15 -12.80
C THR A 267 -11.86 -12.79 -13.01
N HIS A 268 -12.45 -11.97 -13.86
CA HIS A 268 -12.03 -10.57 -14.05
C HIS A 268 -13.23 -9.65 -14.21
N ARG A 269 -12.98 -8.35 -14.06
CA ARG A 269 -13.91 -7.29 -14.45
C ARG A 269 -13.16 -6.29 -15.32
N GLU A 270 -13.84 -5.84 -16.38
CA GLU A 270 -13.34 -4.79 -17.26
C GLU A 270 -14.37 -3.65 -17.29
N PHE A 271 -13.86 -2.43 -17.28
CA PHE A 271 -14.67 -1.23 -17.41
C PHE A 271 -13.81 -0.08 -17.98
N THR A 272 -14.49 0.99 -18.37
CA THR A 272 -13.87 2.22 -18.87
C THR A 272 -14.32 3.37 -17.98
N ALA A 273 -13.47 4.37 -17.85
CA ALA A 273 -13.81 5.58 -17.11
C ALA A 273 -14.52 6.58 -18.03
N THR A 274 -15.52 7.27 -17.48
CA THR A 274 -16.12 8.45 -18.11
C THR A 274 -15.56 9.73 -17.47
N GLU A 275 -15.72 10.88 -18.14
CA GLU A 275 -15.36 12.18 -17.53
C GLU A 275 -16.08 12.41 -16.20
N GLU A 276 -17.32 11.97 -16.08
CA GLU A 276 -18.10 12.07 -14.83
C GLU A 276 -17.48 11.22 -13.71
N ASP A 277 -17.00 10.02 -14.00
CA ASP A 277 -16.35 9.15 -13.03
C ASP A 277 -15.03 9.76 -12.53
N ILE A 278 -14.25 10.33 -13.45
CA ILE A 278 -13.00 11.04 -13.10
C ILE A 278 -13.29 12.23 -12.20
N LEU A 279 -14.25 13.07 -12.56
CA LEU A 279 -14.64 14.23 -11.72
C LEU A 279 -15.09 13.80 -10.33
N LYS A 280 -15.90 12.75 -10.23
CA LYS A 280 -16.39 12.22 -8.93
C LYS A 280 -15.23 11.74 -8.05
N VAL A 281 -14.28 10.99 -8.61
CA VAL A 281 -13.15 10.50 -7.81
C VAL A 281 -12.22 11.64 -7.40
N GLU A 282 -11.97 12.61 -8.27
CA GLU A 282 -11.16 13.79 -7.95
C GLU A 282 -11.80 14.66 -6.88
N GLU A 283 -13.11 14.90 -6.94
CA GLU A 283 -13.87 15.58 -5.89
C GLU A 283 -13.83 14.79 -4.56
N SER A 284 -13.97 13.47 -4.62
CA SER A 284 -13.86 12.61 -3.44
C SER A 284 -12.48 12.72 -2.79
N VAL A 285 -11.41 12.64 -3.59
CA VAL A 285 -10.03 12.84 -3.12
C VAL A 285 -9.86 14.24 -2.51
N GLY A 286 -10.41 15.29 -3.14
CA GLY A 286 -10.38 16.66 -2.60
C GLY A 286 -11.05 16.78 -1.23
N ARG A 287 -12.20 16.12 -1.05
CA ARG A 287 -12.91 16.05 0.23
C ARG A 287 -12.06 15.34 1.29
N TYR A 288 -11.51 14.17 0.99
CA TYR A 288 -10.61 13.45 1.92
C TYR A 288 -9.37 14.27 2.29
N ILE A 289 -8.76 14.97 1.32
CA ILE A 289 -7.63 15.86 1.58
C ILE A 289 -8.04 16.93 2.59
N ALA A 290 -9.17 17.58 2.39
CA ALA A 290 -9.66 18.64 3.29
C ALA A 290 -9.95 18.09 4.71
N GLU A 291 -10.64 16.96 4.82
CA GLU A 291 -10.96 16.31 6.09
C GLU A 291 -9.69 15.88 6.85
N MET A 292 -8.76 15.20 6.20
CA MET A 292 -7.51 14.79 6.82
C MET A 292 -6.62 15.97 7.20
N ARG A 293 -6.58 17.05 6.39
CA ARG A 293 -5.86 18.29 6.75
C ARG A 293 -6.49 19.01 7.92
N SER A 294 -7.81 18.89 8.13
CA SER A 294 -8.46 19.42 9.32
C SER A 294 -7.94 18.84 10.63
N CYS A 295 -7.29 17.67 10.58
CA CYS A 295 -6.62 17.04 11.71
C CYS A 295 -5.20 17.57 11.98
N VAL A 296 -4.70 18.49 11.14
CA VAL A 296 -3.37 19.09 11.25
C VAL A 296 -3.50 20.45 11.95
N ASP A 297 -2.62 20.70 12.90
CA ASP A 297 -2.52 21.97 13.64
C ASP A 297 -1.59 22.97 12.92
N ASP A 298 -0.53 22.46 12.31
CA ASP A 298 0.44 23.25 11.54
C ASP A 298 0.73 22.54 10.21
N GLU A 299 0.19 23.08 9.12
CA GLU A 299 0.30 22.46 7.80
C GLU A 299 1.74 22.49 7.24
N TYR A 300 2.51 23.51 7.58
CA TYR A 300 3.88 23.65 7.10
C TYR A 300 4.78 22.52 7.64
N TYR A 301 4.63 22.20 8.93
CA TYR A 301 5.36 21.14 9.60
C TYR A 301 4.61 19.80 9.61
N ASN A 302 3.43 19.74 9.01
CA ASN A 302 2.53 18.57 9.07
C ASN A 302 2.32 18.09 10.52
N ARG A 303 2.25 19.04 11.48
CA ARG A 303 2.06 18.71 12.89
C ARG A 303 0.58 18.40 13.15
N PRO A 304 0.25 17.22 13.70
CA PRO A 304 -1.12 16.87 14.01
C PRO A 304 -1.66 17.69 15.18
N LYS A 305 -2.97 17.81 15.26
CA LYS A 305 -3.68 18.19 16.47
C LYS A 305 -3.42 17.17 17.58
N ASP A 306 -3.80 17.54 18.83
CA ASP A 306 -3.71 16.63 19.97
C ASP A 306 -4.43 15.31 19.70
N VAL A 307 -3.92 14.22 20.28
CA VAL A 307 -4.46 12.85 20.10
C VAL A 307 -5.95 12.74 20.46
N SER A 308 -6.45 13.57 21.38
CA SER A 308 -7.87 13.60 21.74
C SER A 308 -8.80 14.02 20.59
N TYR A 309 -8.28 14.78 19.62
CA TYR A 309 -9.01 15.14 18.41
C TYR A 309 -9.34 13.93 17.51
N PHE A 310 -8.49 12.90 17.55
CA PHE A 310 -8.64 11.69 16.75
C PHE A 310 -9.51 10.66 17.50
N THR A 311 -10.81 10.89 17.50
CA THR A 311 -11.76 10.05 18.23
C THR A 311 -11.71 8.59 17.75
N PRO A 312 -11.58 7.61 18.65
CA PRO A 312 -11.69 6.19 18.27
C PRO A 312 -13.05 5.87 17.64
N MET A 313 -13.03 4.98 16.65
CA MET A 313 -14.23 4.47 15.96
C MET A 313 -14.31 2.96 16.18
N PRO A 314 -14.65 2.49 17.39
CA PRO A 314 -14.57 1.08 17.73
C PRO A 314 -15.64 0.27 17.03
N SER A 315 -15.23 -0.84 16.41
CA SER A 315 -16.11 -1.89 15.92
C SER A 315 -15.44 -3.25 16.13
N ARG A 316 -16.22 -4.32 16.28
CA ARG A 316 -15.63 -5.66 16.44
C ARG A 316 -14.72 -6.04 15.28
N ARG A 317 -15.11 -5.70 14.05
CA ARG A 317 -14.32 -6.01 12.85
C ARG A 317 -13.01 -5.21 12.83
N ALA A 318 -13.09 -3.89 12.94
CA ALA A 318 -11.91 -3.02 12.85
C ALA A 318 -10.95 -3.23 14.03
N CYS A 319 -11.48 -3.43 15.25
CA CYS A 319 -10.65 -3.57 16.45
C CYS A 319 -9.94 -4.93 16.52
N ARG A 320 -10.59 -6.02 16.07
CA ARG A 320 -9.99 -7.36 16.08
C ARG A 320 -8.68 -7.42 15.29
N ASP A 321 -8.68 -6.80 14.10
CA ASP A 321 -7.53 -6.83 13.20
C ASP A 321 -6.65 -5.55 13.32
N CYS A 322 -6.88 -4.72 14.36
CA CYS A 322 -6.12 -3.49 14.58
C CYS A 322 -4.75 -3.77 15.21
N ASN A 323 -3.70 -3.30 14.57
CA ASN A 323 -2.33 -3.41 15.08
C ASN A 323 -2.14 -2.71 16.43
N PHE A 324 -2.94 -1.68 16.71
CA PHE A 324 -2.81 -0.83 17.90
C PHE A 324 -3.75 -1.21 19.05
N ARG A 325 -4.39 -2.40 18.97
CA ARG A 325 -5.41 -2.81 19.95
C ARG A 325 -4.91 -2.88 21.39
N GLU A 326 -3.62 -3.11 21.64
CA GLU A 326 -3.07 -3.18 22.99
C GLU A 326 -2.87 -1.82 23.67
N VAL A 327 -2.83 -0.73 22.88
CA VAL A 327 -2.65 0.65 23.38
C VAL A 327 -3.94 1.48 23.28
N CYS A 328 -5.02 0.91 22.74
CA CYS A 328 -6.31 1.58 22.60
C CYS A 328 -7.22 1.20 23.78
N SER A 329 -7.57 2.18 24.62
CA SER A 329 -8.47 2.00 25.76
C SER A 329 -9.93 1.76 25.35
N GLU A 330 -10.31 2.17 24.13
CA GLU A 330 -11.69 2.17 23.64
C GLU A 330 -11.97 1.06 22.61
N ARG A 331 -11.10 0.05 22.56
CA ARG A 331 -11.31 -1.09 21.66
C ARG A 331 -12.59 -1.87 21.96
N ALA A 332 -13.27 -2.36 20.92
CA ALA A 332 -14.52 -3.14 21.04
C ALA A 332 -14.31 -4.67 21.17
N VAL A 333 -13.10 -5.15 21.48
CA VAL A 333 -12.69 -6.56 21.61
C VAL A 333 -11.73 -6.74 22.76
#